data_04355c9cf02577797d4cad45749e3095
#
_entry.id   04355c9cf02577797d4cad45749e3095
#
_cell.length_a   1.000
_cell.length_b   1.000
_cell.length_c   1.000
_cell.angle_alpha   90.00
_cell.angle_beta   90.00
_cell.angle_gamma   90.00
#
_symmetry.space_group_name_H-M   'P 1'
#
loop_
_entity.id
_entity.type
_entity.pdbx_description
1 polymer ?
#
loop_
_entity_poly.entity_id
_entity_poly.type
_entity_poly.pdbx_seq_one_letter_code
_entity_poly.pdbx_strand_id
1 'polypeptide(L)'
;MKSLLLIGALSSAAVTAAVNYNITHPNLKDAYSLAAQAIQHIHEAQQANQGVEFGGHGDKAIQHLEQAQAELIEGDKYNDAHQHKK
;
A
#
# COMPACT_ATOMS: atom_id res chain seq x y z
N MET A 1 22.41 6.71 -8.22
CA MET A 1 21.87 7.31 -7.05
C MET A 1 20.64 8.10 -7.30
N LYS A 2 20.66 8.90 -8.29
CA LYS A 2 19.49 9.69 -8.54
C LYS A 2 18.30 8.86 -8.88
N SER A 3 18.49 7.79 -9.58
CA SER A 3 17.37 6.94 -9.95
C SER A 3 16.67 6.34 -8.76
N LEU A 4 17.40 6.12 -7.68
CA LEU A 4 16.78 5.59 -6.49
C LEU A 4 15.77 6.53 -5.91
N LEU A 5 16.10 7.81 -5.94
CA LEU A 5 15.16 8.80 -5.43
C LEU A 5 13.90 8.85 -6.27
N LEU A 6 14.06 8.71 -7.56
CA LEU A 6 12.90 8.71 -8.43
C LEU A 6 11.99 7.54 -8.15
N ILE A 7 12.58 6.40 -7.87
CA ILE A 7 11.79 5.23 -7.56
C ILE A 7 10.96 5.46 -6.31
N GLY A 8 11.57 6.08 -5.31
CA GLY A 8 10.84 6.40 -4.10
C GLY A 8 9.68 7.31 -4.37
N ALA A 9 9.88 8.29 -5.24
CA ALA A 9 8.81 9.22 -5.57
C ALA A 9 7.66 8.51 -6.25
N LEU A 10 7.98 7.55 -7.11
CA LEU A 10 6.94 6.81 -7.80
C LEU A 10 6.09 6.01 -6.81
N SER A 11 6.73 5.41 -5.83
CA SER A 11 5.99 4.67 -4.83
C SER A 11 5.03 5.58 -4.09
N SER A 12 5.48 6.76 -3.74
CA SER A 12 4.61 7.70 -3.05
C SER A 12 3.42 8.08 -3.91
N ALA A 13 3.65 8.28 -5.17
CA ALA A 13 2.56 8.63 -6.07
C ALA A 13 1.53 7.52 -6.14
N ALA A 14 1.98 6.28 -6.17
CA ALA A 14 1.06 5.16 -6.24
C ALA A 14 0.19 5.09 -4.99
N VAL A 15 0.78 5.33 -3.83
CA VAL A 15 0.02 5.31 -2.59
C VAL A 15 -1.02 6.43 -2.58
N THR A 16 -0.63 7.59 -3.05
CA THR A 16 -1.53 8.72 -3.09
C THR A 16 -2.73 8.43 -3.99
N ALA A 17 -2.47 7.83 -5.13
CA ALA A 17 -3.56 7.49 -6.05
C ALA A 17 -4.53 6.52 -5.41
N ALA A 18 -4.01 5.55 -4.67
CA ALA A 18 -4.85 4.57 -4.01
C ALA A 18 -5.75 5.21 -2.97
N VAL A 19 -5.23 6.21 -2.25
CA VAL A 19 -6.01 6.86 -1.21
C VAL A 19 -7.23 7.57 -1.77
N ASN A 20 -7.16 7.99 -3.03
CA ASN A 20 -8.28 8.71 -3.64
C ASN A 20 -9.43 7.82 -4.04
N TYR A 21 -9.26 6.52 -4.04
CA TYR A 21 -10.33 5.62 -4.37
C TYR A 21 -11.11 5.23 -3.11
N ASN A 22 -12.41 5.24 -3.21
CA ASN A 22 -13.26 4.92 -2.07
C ASN A 22 -13.74 3.48 -2.16
N ILE A 23 -13.13 2.62 -1.37
CA ILE A 23 -13.50 1.21 -1.34
C ILE A 23 -14.88 1.07 -0.72
N THR A 24 -15.76 0.32 -1.38
CA THR A 24 -17.13 0.19 -0.95
C THR A 24 -17.40 -1.04 -0.10
N HIS A 25 -16.57 -2.08 -0.22
CA HIS A 25 -16.77 -3.28 0.58
C HIS A 25 -16.09 -3.11 1.93
N PRO A 26 -16.84 -3.20 3.04
CA PRO A 26 -16.27 -2.85 4.36
C PRO A 26 -15.06 -3.67 4.75
N ASN A 27 -15.06 -4.97 4.48
CA ASN A 27 -13.92 -5.78 4.87
C ASN A 27 -12.68 -5.46 4.03
N LEU A 28 -12.87 -5.13 2.77
CA LEU A 28 -11.74 -4.70 1.94
C LEU A 28 -11.22 -3.33 2.39
N LYS A 29 -12.12 -2.48 2.80
CA LYS A 29 -11.75 -1.17 3.32
C LYS A 29 -10.92 -1.33 4.59
N ASP A 30 -11.34 -2.22 5.47
CA ASP A 30 -10.61 -2.47 6.69
C ASP A 30 -9.23 -3.04 6.39
N ALA A 31 -9.16 -3.98 5.45
CA ALA A 31 -7.89 -4.56 5.07
C ALA A 31 -6.94 -3.51 4.50
N TYR A 32 -7.47 -2.62 3.69
CA TYR A 32 -6.67 -1.52 3.14
C TYR A 32 -6.11 -0.66 4.26
N SER A 33 -6.95 -0.32 5.21
CA SER A 33 -6.54 0.53 6.32
C SER A 33 -5.48 -0.15 7.17
N LEU A 34 -5.66 -1.44 7.45
CA LEU A 34 -4.67 -2.17 8.22
C LEU A 34 -3.33 -2.27 7.50
N ALA A 35 -3.36 -2.42 6.18
CA ALA A 35 -2.13 -2.42 5.41
C ALA A 35 -1.44 -1.07 5.50
N ALA A 36 -2.19 0.02 5.46
CA ALA A 36 -1.62 1.34 5.61
C ALA A 36 -0.96 1.51 6.97
N GLN A 37 -1.60 1.01 8.02
CA GLN A 37 -1.03 1.08 9.35
C GLN A 37 0.24 0.24 9.44
N ALA A 38 0.24 -0.93 8.80
CA ALA A 38 1.43 -1.77 8.81
C ALA A 38 2.59 -1.08 8.13
N ILE A 39 2.33 -0.40 7.02
CA ILE A 39 3.38 0.34 6.33
C ILE A 39 3.97 1.41 7.25
N GLN A 40 3.11 2.11 7.97
CA GLN A 40 3.58 3.14 8.87
C GLN A 40 4.45 2.56 9.98
N HIS A 41 4.03 1.42 10.53
CA HIS A 41 4.82 0.78 11.57
C HIS A 41 6.19 0.35 11.07
N ILE A 42 6.27 -0.10 9.82
CA ILE A 42 7.56 -0.48 9.26
C ILE A 42 8.46 0.75 9.15
N HIS A 43 7.91 1.87 8.69
CA HIS A 43 8.68 3.10 8.65
C HIS A 43 9.17 3.50 10.02
N GLU A 44 8.32 3.36 11.03
CA GLU A 44 8.71 3.69 12.39
C GLU A 44 9.83 2.78 12.88
N ALA A 45 9.75 1.51 12.54
CA ALA A 45 10.81 0.58 12.92
C ALA A 45 12.12 0.96 12.25
N GLN A 46 12.07 1.35 11.00
CA GLN A 46 13.29 1.76 10.30
C GLN A 46 13.89 3.01 10.93
N GLN A 47 13.06 3.94 11.33
CA GLN A 47 13.55 5.15 12.00
C GLN A 47 14.12 4.83 13.37
N ALA A 48 13.48 3.94 14.10
CA ALA A 48 13.97 3.56 15.42
C ALA A 48 15.34 2.91 15.33
N ASN A 49 15.63 2.25 14.23
CA ASN A 49 16.93 1.64 13.99
C ASN A 49 17.87 2.56 13.24
N GLN A 50 17.61 3.86 13.28
CA GLN A 50 18.48 4.84 12.68
C GLN A 50 18.67 4.64 11.18
N GLY A 51 17.58 4.31 10.52
CA GLY A 51 17.61 4.15 9.09
C GLY A 51 18.06 2.79 8.60
N VAL A 52 18.36 1.87 9.50
CA VAL A 52 18.69 0.53 9.10
C VAL A 52 17.44 -0.14 8.56
N GLU A 53 17.55 -0.74 7.40
CA GLU A 53 16.38 -1.21 6.68
C GLU A 53 16.16 -2.71 6.80
N PHE A 54 16.68 -3.32 7.83
CA PHE A 54 16.48 -4.74 8.05
C PHE A 54 16.88 -5.58 6.84
N GLY A 55 18.08 -5.29 6.31
CA GLY A 55 18.59 -6.03 5.16
C GLY A 55 17.81 -5.81 3.89
N GLY A 56 17.10 -4.70 3.80
CA GLY A 56 16.27 -4.44 2.65
C GLY A 56 14.90 -5.09 2.71
N HIS A 57 14.67 -5.91 3.70
CA HIS A 57 13.39 -6.62 3.80
C HIS A 57 12.26 -5.70 4.25
N GLY A 58 12.57 -4.67 5.02
CA GLY A 58 11.55 -3.71 5.41
C GLY A 58 10.97 -3.00 4.20
N ASP A 59 11.83 -2.56 3.29
CA ASP A 59 11.34 -1.90 2.09
C ASP A 59 10.55 -2.86 1.21
N LYS A 60 10.97 -4.10 1.12
CA LYS A 60 10.23 -5.08 0.35
C LYS A 60 8.86 -5.33 0.95
N ALA A 61 8.79 -5.37 2.26
CA ALA A 61 7.50 -5.56 2.92
C ALA A 61 6.57 -4.40 2.61
N ILE A 62 7.10 -3.19 2.61
CA ILE A 62 6.28 -2.04 2.26
C ILE A 62 5.76 -2.15 0.84
N GLN A 63 6.62 -2.55 -0.09
CA GLN A 63 6.20 -2.71 -1.48
C GLN A 63 5.10 -3.75 -1.60
N HIS A 64 5.22 -4.86 -0.91
CA HIS A 64 4.19 -5.89 -0.96
C HIS A 64 2.87 -5.39 -0.37
N LEU A 65 2.95 -4.61 0.69
CA LEU A 65 1.75 -4.05 1.29
C LEU A 65 1.08 -3.06 0.35
N GLU A 66 1.88 -2.25 -0.35
CA GLU A 66 1.32 -1.33 -1.32
C GLU A 66 0.68 -2.07 -2.48
N GLN A 67 1.30 -3.17 -2.92
CA GLN A 67 0.69 -3.99 -3.95
C GLN A 67 -0.61 -4.60 -3.45
N ALA A 68 -0.62 -5.03 -2.22
CA ALA A 68 -1.85 -5.58 -1.65
C ALA A 68 -2.95 -4.52 -1.63
N GLN A 69 -2.62 -3.30 -1.28
CA GLN A 69 -3.62 -2.23 -1.30
C GLN A 69 -4.18 -2.01 -2.71
N ALA A 70 -3.31 -2.05 -3.71
CA ALA A 70 -3.76 -1.91 -5.08
C ALA A 70 -4.70 -3.04 -5.48
N GLU A 71 -4.37 -4.26 -5.06
CA GLU A 71 -5.22 -5.40 -5.38
C GLU A 71 -6.57 -5.32 -4.66
N LEU A 72 -6.58 -4.78 -3.46
CA LEU A 72 -7.84 -4.61 -2.74
C LEU A 72 -8.77 -3.66 -3.51
N ILE A 73 -8.22 -2.62 -4.07
CA ILE A 73 -9.00 -1.71 -4.89
C ILE A 73 -9.53 -2.41 -6.13
N GLU A 74 -8.67 -3.19 -6.79
CA GLU A 74 -9.11 -3.90 -7.99
C GLU A 74 -10.17 -4.93 -7.65
N GLY A 75 -10.03 -5.59 -6.52
CA GLY A 75 -11.05 -6.54 -6.08
C GLY A 75 -12.38 -5.87 -5.81
N ASP A 76 -12.32 -4.70 -5.19
CA ASP A 76 -13.53 -3.94 -4.92
C ASP A 76 -14.23 -3.55 -6.22
N LYS A 77 -13.45 -3.06 -7.19
CA LYS A 77 -14.02 -2.69 -8.47
C LYS A 77 -14.62 -3.89 -9.20
N TYR A 78 -13.93 -5.01 -9.14
CA TYR A 78 -14.41 -6.22 -9.79
C TYR A 78 -15.75 -6.65 -9.23
N ASN A 79 -15.86 -6.68 -7.92
CA ASN A 79 -17.09 -7.10 -7.29
C ASN A 79 -18.22 -6.13 -7.56
N ASP A 80 -17.95 -4.85 -7.54
CA ASP A 80 -18.98 -3.86 -7.83
C ASP A 80 -19.53 -4.07 -9.23
N ALA A 81 -18.65 -4.27 -10.19
CA ALA A 81 -19.07 -4.44 -11.57
C ALA A 81 -19.90 -5.71 -11.75
N HIS A 82 -19.53 -6.77 -11.04
CA HIS A 82 -20.20 -8.05 -11.25
C HIS A 82 -21.47 -8.20 -10.42
N GLN A 83 -21.54 -7.54 -9.29
CA GLN A 83 -22.74 -7.61 -8.47
C GLN A 83 -23.92 -6.91 -9.13
N HIS A 84 -23.64 -5.89 -9.90
CA HIS A 84 -24.72 -5.16 -10.54
C HIS A 84 -25.45 -5.99 -11.58
N LYS A 85 -24.90 -7.09 -11.96
CA LYS A 85 -25.54 -7.93 -12.94
C LYS A 85 -26.74 -8.66 -12.40
N LYS A 86 -26.87 -8.70 -11.14
CA LYS A 86 -28.03 -9.33 -10.57
C LYS A 86 -29.24 -8.44 -10.62
#